data_5a17a672788a5c4404704b15ef6f5793
#
_entry.id   5a17a672788a5c4404704b15ef6f5793
#
_cell.length_a   1.000
_cell.length_b   1.000
_cell.length_c   1.000
_cell.angle_alpha   90.00
_cell.angle_beta   90.00
_cell.angle_gamma   90.00
#
_symmetry.space_group_name_H-M   'P 1'
#
loop_
_entity.id
_entity.type
_entity.pdbx_description
1 polymer ?
#
loop_
_entity_poly.entity_id
_entity_poly.type
_entity_poly.pdbx_seq_one_letter_code
_entity_poly.pdbx_strand_id
1 'polypeptide(L)'
;MLTVNGISLFTRRIGEGPLVVVLHGGPGASHDYLLPQYDLLAKGRELFYYDQRGGGQSPAPREAPLGWEAHVADLEGIRVALGREQLVICGYSWGGLLGLLYALRHPERVERLALIAPAAITREWRDEFETEFSRRMNAPERQAERDALRGSGLRERDPEAYQRRAFELSVMGYFKNPSDAVRLTPFRVVARTQKAVWDSLGDWDLRRDLGATFSRLPAPGSRILHGTSDPIPIASSREISRITGAELIPLDSGHCPHVEVTSDFVRALDEFLPRA
;
A
#
# COMPACT_ATOMS: atom_id res chain seq x y z
N MET A 1 17.55 -5.65 -9.72
CA MET A 1 16.61 -6.68 -10.18
C MET A 1 16.83 -7.95 -9.38
N LEU A 2 15.75 -8.61 -8.99
CA LEU A 2 15.77 -9.89 -8.28
C LEU A 2 14.83 -10.85 -8.99
N THR A 3 15.30 -12.04 -9.39
CA THR A 3 14.42 -13.02 -10.05
C THR A 3 13.80 -13.94 -9.00
N VAL A 4 12.48 -13.93 -8.92
CA VAL A 4 11.68 -14.72 -7.98
C VAL A 4 10.49 -15.33 -8.72
N ASN A 5 10.26 -16.63 -8.56
CA ASN A 5 9.14 -17.36 -9.17
C ASN A 5 8.98 -17.08 -10.68
N GLY A 6 10.10 -16.99 -11.41
CA GLY A 6 10.13 -16.74 -12.85
C GLY A 6 9.84 -15.28 -13.27
N ILE A 7 9.70 -14.34 -12.32
CA ILE A 7 9.53 -12.93 -12.59
C ILE A 7 10.77 -12.15 -12.16
N SER A 8 11.23 -11.23 -13.03
CA SER A 8 12.30 -10.29 -12.69
C SER A 8 11.68 -9.07 -12.01
N LEU A 9 11.83 -8.99 -10.70
CA LEU A 9 11.31 -7.89 -9.88
C LEU A 9 12.32 -6.75 -9.81
N PHE A 10 11.88 -5.54 -10.06
CA PHE A 10 12.67 -4.35 -9.76
C PHE A 10 12.84 -4.22 -8.25
N THR A 11 14.06 -3.87 -7.82
CA THR A 11 14.36 -3.68 -6.40
C THR A 11 15.17 -2.42 -6.19
N ARG A 12 14.94 -1.76 -5.05
CA ARG A 12 15.70 -0.60 -4.59
C ARG A 12 16.03 -0.78 -3.10
N ARG A 13 17.24 -0.42 -2.72
CA ARG A 13 17.70 -0.47 -1.32
C ARG A 13 18.25 0.90 -0.92
N ILE A 14 17.97 1.32 0.32
CA ILE A 14 18.47 2.58 0.87
C ILE A 14 18.65 2.45 2.38
N GLY A 15 19.68 3.11 2.92
CA GLY A 15 20.04 3.07 4.33
C GLY A 15 20.83 1.83 4.71
N GLU A 16 21.18 1.73 5.98
CA GLU A 16 21.98 0.65 6.58
C GLU A 16 21.39 0.28 7.94
N GLY A 17 21.45 -1.01 8.32
CA GLY A 17 20.95 -1.52 9.59
C GLY A 17 19.93 -2.64 9.43
N PRO A 18 19.01 -2.84 10.40
CA PRO A 18 17.95 -3.83 10.30
C PRO A 18 17.11 -3.64 9.05
N LEU A 19 16.84 -4.75 8.33
CA LEU A 19 16.11 -4.73 7.06
C LEU A 19 14.61 -4.59 7.28
N VAL A 20 13.98 -3.68 6.56
CA VAL A 20 12.52 -3.50 6.46
C VAL A 20 12.10 -3.65 5.00
N VAL A 21 11.22 -4.60 4.72
CA VAL A 21 10.63 -4.78 3.39
C VAL A 21 9.42 -3.87 3.26
N VAL A 22 9.44 -2.99 2.25
CA VAL A 22 8.37 -2.03 1.99
C VAL A 22 7.49 -2.53 0.86
N LEU A 23 6.20 -2.73 1.17
CA LEU A 23 5.17 -3.18 0.22
C LEU A 23 4.31 -1.99 -0.21
N HIS A 24 4.39 -1.62 -1.50
CA HIS A 24 3.56 -0.56 -2.05
C HIS A 24 2.10 -1.00 -2.23
N GLY A 25 1.20 -0.05 -2.36
CA GLY A 25 -0.22 -0.28 -2.62
C GLY A 25 -0.55 -0.48 -4.10
N GLY A 26 -1.83 -0.35 -4.41
CA GLY A 26 -2.29 -0.28 -5.77
C GLY A 26 -3.17 -1.39 -6.28
N PRO A 27 -3.14 -2.71 -6.16
CA PRO A 27 -2.08 -3.52 -6.77
C PRO A 27 -1.82 -3.13 -8.24
N GLY A 28 -0.64 -3.45 -8.76
CA GLY A 28 -0.23 -3.10 -10.12
C GLY A 28 0.38 -1.69 -10.26
N ALA A 29 0.64 -0.99 -9.14
CA ALA A 29 1.42 0.25 -9.10
C ALA A 29 2.93 -0.03 -8.98
N SER A 30 3.71 0.96 -8.54
CA SER A 30 5.14 0.90 -8.27
C SER A 30 5.43 1.48 -6.88
N HIS A 31 6.68 1.36 -6.40
CA HIS A 31 7.08 1.96 -5.13
C HIS A 31 7.28 3.49 -5.20
N ASP A 32 7.43 4.06 -6.38
CA ASP A 32 7.84 5.47 -6.60
C ASP A 32 6.97 6.48 -5.85
N TYR A 33 5.67 6.25 -5.79
CA TYR A 33 4.76 7.20 -5.16
C TYR A 33 4.81 7.22 -3.63
N LEU A 34 5.55 6.31 -3.03
CA LEU A 34 5.88 6.35 -1.60
C LEU A 34 7.01 7.34 -1.31
N LEU A 35 7.73 7.77 -2.36
CA LEU A 35 8.93 8.60 -2.25
C LEU A 35 8.59 10.10 -2.41
N PRO A 36 9.40 10.97 -1.78
CA PRO A 36 10.58 10.68 -0.94
C PRO A 36 10.25 10.37 0.52
N GLN A 37 8.98 10.40 0.94
CA GLN A 37 8.59 10.39 2.35
C GLN A 37 8.99 9.11 3.08
N TYR A 38 8.86 7.94 2.44
CA TYR A 38 9.28 6.68 3.05
C TYR A 38 10.81 6.58 3.22
N ASP A 39 11.60 7.26 2.38
CA ASP A 39 13.06 7.28 2.54
C ASP A 39 13.52 7.94 3.84
N LEU A 40 12.70 8.79 4.45
CA LEU A 40 12.95 9.36 5.77
C LEU A 40 13.04 8.30 6.87
N LEU A 41 12.44 7.13 6.64
CA LEU A 41 12.51 5.99 7.55
C LEU A 41 13.85 5.24 7.47
N ALA A 42 14.72 5.52 6.49
CA ALA A 42 15.99 4.81 6.29
C ALA A 42 17.05 5.14 7.35
N LYS A 43 16.80 6.12 8.23
CA LYS A 43 17.74 6.50 9.29
C LYS A 43 17.91 5.36 10.31
N GLY A 44 19.08 4.67 10.27
CA GLY A 44 19.43 3.57 11.16
C GLY A 44 18.74 2.25 10.82
N ARG A 45 18.23 2.10 9.58
CA ARG A 45 17.68 0.84 9.03
C ARG A 45 17.85 0.77 7.53
N GLU A 46 17.81 -0.42 6.98
CA GLU A 46 17.79 -0.63 5.54
C GLU A 46 16.35 -0.82 5.06
N LEU A 47 15.91 -0.02 4.08
CA LEU A 47 14.62 -0.20 3.42
C LEU A 47 14.84 -0.94 2.10
N PHE A 48 14.10 -2.05 1.93
CA PHE A 48 14.07 -2.84 0.70
C PHE A 48 12.72 -2.64 0.03
N TYR A 49 12.73 -1.91 -1.08
CA TYR A 49 11.58 -1.74 -1.96
C TYR A 49 11.65 -2.73 -3.11
N TYR A 50 10.51 -3.16 -3.59
CA TYR A 50 10.39 -3.83 -4.87
C TYR A 50 9.08 -3.44 -5.54
N ASP A 51 9.08 -3.40 -6.86
CA ASP A 51 7.83 -3.32 -7.61
C ASP A 51 7.23 -4.73 -7.68
N GLN A 52 6.00 -4.86 -7.25
CA GLN A 52 5.30 -6.14 -7.23
C GLN A 52 5.02 -6.61 -8.66
N ARG A 53 4.91 -7.94 -8.86
CA ARG A 53 4.69 -8.55 -10.17
C ARG A 53 3.58 -7.87 -10.97
N GLY A 54 3.84 -7.61 -12.24
CA GLY A 54 2.89 -6.98 -13.16
C GLY A 54 2.63 -5.50 -12.88
N GLY A 55 3.44 -4.85 -12.03
CA GLY A 55 3.41 -3.41 -11.76
C GLY A 55 4.76 -2.74 -11.97
N GLY A 56 4.77 -1.42 -12.09
CA GLY A 56 5.98 -0.61 -12.19
C GLY A 56 6.99 -1.13 -13.21
N GLN A 57 8.21 -1.37 -12.73
CA GLN A 57 9.34 -1.90 -13.50
C GLN A 57 9.48 -3.45 -13.40
N SER A 58 8.42 -4.14 -12.93
CA SER A 58 8.35 -5.60 -12.80
C SER A 58 7.28 -6.20 -13.75
N PRO A 59 7.44 -6.07 -15.09
CA PRO A 59 6.46 -6.60 -16.02
C PRO A 59 6.34 -8.12 -15.86
N ALA A 60 5.11 -8.62 -15.98
CA ALA A 60 4.83 -10.04 -15.95
C ALA A 60 4.37 -10.52 -17.35
N PRO A 61 4.83 -11.70 -17.83
CA PRO A 61 4.31 -12.33 -19.04
C PRO A 61 2.79 -12.43 -19.03
N ARG A 62 2.19 -12.57 -20.22
CA ARG A 62 0.74 -12.61 -20.35
C ARG A 62 0.12 -13.79 -19.61
N GLU A 63 0.82 -14.91 -19.58
CA GLU A 63 0.40 -16.19 -18.98
C GLU A 63 0.74 -16.28 -17.49
N ALA A 64 1.53 -15.33 -16.96
CA ALA A 64 1.93 -15.38 -15.56
C ALA A 64 0.73 -15.15 -14.63
N PRO A 65 0.61 -15.92 -13.55
CA PRO A 65 -0.41 -15.71 -12.54
C PRO A 65 -0.20 -14.35 -11.85
N LEU A 66 -1.28 -13.59 -11.69
CA LEU A 66 -1.27 -12.26 -11.08
C LEU A 66 -2.19 -12.17 -9.84
N GLY A 67 -2.78 -13.29 -9.42
CA GLY A 67 -3.61 -13.34 -8.21
C GLY A 67 -2.81 -13.10 -6.93
N TRP A 68 -3.51 -12.86 -5.83
CA TRP A 68 -2.89 -12.55 -4.55
C TRP A 68 -1.93 -13.63 -4.04
N GLU A 69 -2.20 -14.90 -4.32
CA GLU A 69 -1.33 -16.02 -3.92
C GLU A 69 0.06 -15.91 -4.58
N ALA A 70 0.11 -15.45 -5.82
CA ALA A 70 1.36 -15.25 -6.52
C ALA A 70 2.19 -14.11 -5.91
N HIS A 71 1.53 -13.05 -5.41
CA HIS A 71 2.21 -11.96 -4.69
C HIS A 71 2.74 -12.43 -3.34
N VAL A 72 1.99 -13.27 -2.61
CA VAL A 72 2.46 -13.90 -1.37
C VAL A 72 3.66 -14.80 -1.64
N ALA A 73 3.62 -15.63 -2.68
CA ALA A 73 4.72 -16.48 -3.07
C ALA A 73 5.98 -15.68 -3.46
N ASP A 74 5.83 -14.51 -4.09
CA ASP A 74 6.96 -13.63 -4.40
C ASP A 74 7.59 -13.06 -3.12
N LEU A 75 6.78 -12.64 -2.16
CA LEU A 75 7.31 -12.13 -0.90
C LEU A 75 8.09 -13.20 -0.14
N GLU A 76 7.62 -14.46 -0.15
CA GLU A 76 8.36 -15.59 0.41
C GLU A 76 9.67 -15.83 -0.37
N GLY A 77 9.63 -15.81 -1.69
CA GLY A 77 10.84 -15.92 -2.51
C GLY A 77 11.85 -14.79 -2.28
N ILE A 78 11.37 -13.56 -2.06
CA ILE A 78 12.21 -12.42 -1.66
C ILE A 78 12.86 -12.68 -0.30
N ARG A 79 12.09 -13.15 0.70
CA ARG A 79 12.64 -13.51 2.01
C ARG A 79 13.79 -14.50 1.90
N VAL A 80 13.57 -15.57 1.13
CA VAL A 80 14.62 -16.62 0.89
C VAL A 80 15.84 -16.02 0.18
N ALA A 81 15.62 -15.23 -0.87
CA ALA A 81 16.72 -14.59 -1.63
C ALA A 81 17.51 -13.58 -0.79
N LEU A 82 16.90 -12.95 0.20
CA LEU A 82 17.56 -12.05 1.16
C LEU A 82 18.23 -12.81 2.31
N GLY A 83 18.11 -14.14 2.39
CA GLY A 83 18.69 -14.97 3.45
C GLY A 83 18.10 -14.66 4.84
N ARG A 84 16.82 -14.23 4.90
CA ARG A 84 16.18 -13.86 6.18
C ARG A 84 15.33 -15.00 6.70
N GLU A 85 15.40 -15.25 8.00
CA GLU A 85 14.50 -16.20 8.67
C GLU A 85 13.09 -15.61 8.79
N GLN A 86 13.02 -14.34 9.18
CA GLN A 86 11.78 -13.56 9.32
C GLN A 86 11.92 -12.22 8.62
N LEU A 87 10.78 -11.57 8.32
CA LEU A 87 10.68 -10.25 7.72
C LEU A 87 10.07 -9.24 8.68
N VAL A 88 10.65 -8.05 8.71
CA VAL A 88 9.96 -6.83 9.15
C VAL A 88 9.30 -6.22 7.92
N ILE A 89 7.97 -6.14 7.93
CA ILE A 89 7.16 -5.70 6.80
C ILE A 89 6.53 -4.35 7.10
N CYS A 90 6.66 -3.40 6.16
CA CYS A 90 5.99 -2.11 6.17
C CYS A 90 5.10 -2.02 4.93
N GLY A 91 3.80 -2.26 5.08
CA GLY A 91 2.85 -2.37 3.97
C GLY A 91 1.87 -1.20 3.92
N TYR A 92 1.76 -0.56 2.75
CA TYR A 92 0.81 0.53 2.49
C TYR A 92 -0.37 0.05 1.64
N SER A 93 -1.60 0.39 2.08
CA SER A 93 -2.83 0.10 1.33
C SER A 93 -2.95 -1.39 0.96
N TRP A 94 -2.98 -1.75 -0.34
CA TRP A 94 -2.87 -3.13 -0.80
C TRP A 94 -1.64 -3.85 -0.22
N GLY A 95 -0.49 -3.18 -0.12
CA GLY A 95 0.71 -3.74 0.51
C GLY A 95 0.49 -4.11 1.98
N GLY A 96 -0.39 -3.39 2.69
CA GLY A 96 -0.82 -3.75 4.04
C GLY A 96 -1.66 -5.04 4.06
N LEU A 97 -2.62 -5.17 3.13
CA LEU A 97 -3.39 -6.41 2.98
C LEU A 97 -2.51 -7.58 2.53
N LEU A 98 -1.55 -7.35 1.62
CA LEU A 98 -0.57 -8.36 1.21
C LEU A 98 0.28 -8.83 2.39
N GLY A 99 0.70 -7.92 3.28
CA GLY A 99 1.41 -8.26 4.51
C GLY A 99 0.58 -9.15 5.45
N LEU A 100 -0.72 -8.88 5.59
CA LEU A 100 -1.65 -9.74 6.34
C LEU A 100 -1.83 -11.11 5.69
N LEU A 101 -2.04 -11.17 4.37
CA LEU A 101 -2.16 -12.43 3.62
C LEU A 101 -0.87 -13.27 3.72
N TYR A 102 0.29 -12.63 3.70
CA TYR A 102 1.57 -13.29 3.93
C TYR A 102 1.67 -13.83 5.35
N ALA A 103 1.29 -13.07 6.37
CA ALA A 103 1.27 -13.51 7.75
C ALA A 103 0.30 -14.69 7.98
N LEU A 104 -0.82 -14.76 7.26
CA LEU A 104 -1.73 -15.90 7.29
C LEU A 104 -1.12 -17.19 6.72
N ARG A 105 -0.27 -17.07 5.70
CA ARG A 105 0.36 -18.22 5.03
C ARG A 105 1.67 -18.64 5.67
N HIS A 106 2.43 -17.68 6.22
CA HIS A 106 3.77 -17.83 6.77
C HIS A 106 3.90 -17.12 8.11
N PRO A 107 3.07 -17.45 9.10
CA PRO A 107 3.03 -16.72 10.36
C PRO A 107 4.39 -16.69 11.07
N GLU A 108 5.15 -17.79 11.02
CA GLU A 108 6.48 -17.91 11.62
C GLU A 108 7.57 -17.09 10.90
N ARG A 109 7.25 -16.51 9.74
CA ARG A 109 8.18 -15.72 8.91
C ARG A 109 8.00 -14.21 9.09
N VAL A 110 7.12 -13.78 9.98
CA VAL A 110 6.89 -12.35 10.25
C VAL A 110 7.42 -11.98 11.63
N GLU A 111 8.40 -11.07 11.66
CA GLU A 111 8.95 -10.52 12.91
C GLU A 111 8.10 -9.32 13.39
N ARG A 112 7.84 -8.38 12.48
CA ARG A 112 7.01 -7.17 12.73
C ARG A 112 6.18 -6.83 11.51
N LEU A 113 5.00 -6.23 11.78
CA LEU A 113 4.07 -5.84 10.73
C LEU A 113 3.56 -4.41 10.95
N ALA A 114 4.09 -3.45 10.19
CA ALA A 114 3.57 -2.09 10.12
C ALA A 114 2.57 -1.98 8.96
N LEU A 115 1.33 -1.67 9.27
CA LEU A 115 0.22 -1.52 8.31
C LEU A 115 -0.13 -0.04 8.19
N ILE A 116 0.03 0.54 7.02
CA ILE A 116 -0.28 1.93 6.75
C ILE A 116 -1.51 2.00 5.86
N ALA A 117 -2.61 2.55 6.38
CA ALA A 117 -3.88 2.67 5.67
C ALA A 117 -4.22 1.36 4.92
N PRO A 118 -4.20 0.18 5.60
CA PRO A 118 -4.32 -1.11 4.92
C PRO A 118 -5.63 -1.22 4.16
N ALA A 119 -5.59 -1.88 3.00
CA ALA A 119 -6.82 -2.22 2.29
C ALA A 119 -7.72 -3.11 3.15
N ALA A 120 -9.02 -3.02 2.93
CA ALA A 120 -10.04 -3.67 3.75
C ALA A 120 -9.86 -5.20 3.82
N ILE A 121 -10.05 -5.76 5.01
CA ILE A 121 -9.94 -7.21 5.27
C ILE A 121 -11.20 -7.99 4.94
N THR A 122 -12.26 -7.31 4.49
CA THR A 122 -13.50 -7.94 4.00
C THR A 122 -13.93 -7.31 2.69
N ARG A 123 -14.68 -8.06 1.90
CA ARG A 123 -15.30 -7.55 0.68
C ARG A 123 -16.31 -6.42 0.99
N GLU A 124 -17.08 -6.54 2.05
CA GLU A 124 -18.04 -5.53 2.50
C GLU A 124 -17.39 -4.16 2.67
N TRP A 125 -16.31 -4.06 3.45
CA TRP A 125 -15.59 -2.79 3.64
C TRP A 125 -14.87 -2.30 2.39
N ARG A 126 -14.53 -3.21 1.49
CA ARG A 126 -14.02 -2.83 0.18
C ARG A 126 -15.11 -2.13 -0.65
N ASP A 127 -16.34 -2.63 -0.63
CA ASP A 127 -17.46 -2.05 -1.34
C ASP A 127 -17.86 -0.68 -0.74
N GLU A 128 -17.79 -0.54 0.60
CA GLU A 128 -17.94 0.76 1.27
C GLU A 128 -16.88 1.77 0.81
N PHE A 129 -15.61 1.35 0.75
CA PHE A 129 -14.53 2.17 0.21
C PHE A 129 -14.81 2.64 -1.22
N GLU A 130 -15.19 1.73 -2.11
CA GLU A 130 -15.47 2.06 -3.52
C GLU A 130 -16.64 3.06 -3.64
N THR A 131 -17.65 2.90 -2.81
CA THR A 131 -18.78 3.81 -2.73
C THR A 131 -18.37 5.20 -2.26
N GLU A 132 -17.62 5.27 -1.15
CA GLU A 132 -17.17 6.55 -0.59
C GLU A 132 -16.16 7.25 -1.52
N PHE A 133 -15.20 6.51 -2.08
CA PHE A 133 -14.26 7.07 -3.04
C PHE A 133 -14.97 7.60 -4.29
N SER A 134 -15.92 6.84 -4.83
CA SER A 134 -16.74 7.27 -5.96
C SER A 134 -17.56 8.54 -5.64
N ARG A 135 -18.14 8.61 -4.45
CA ARG A 135 -18.89 9.79 -3.97
C ARG A 135 -17.98 11.03 -3.95
N ARG A 136 -16.77 10.91 -3.39
CA ARG A 136 -15.79 12.01 -3.35
C ARG A 136 -15.37 12.45 -4.75
N MET A 137 -15.11 11.47 -5.62
CA MET A 137 -14.65 11.74 -6.99
C MET A 137 -15.74 12.33 -7.89
N ASN A 138 -17.02 12.04 -7.62
CA ASN A 138 -18.15 12.54 -8.40
C ASN A 138 -18.81 13.79 -7.80
N ALA A 139 -18.22 14.39 -6.78
CA ALA A 139 -18.67 15.68 -6.27
C ALA A 139 -18.69 16.75 -7.38
N PRO A 140 -19.69 17.65 -7.43
CA PRO A 140 -19.85 18.64 -8.50
C PRO A 140 -18.60 19.48 -8.76
N GLU A 141 -17.89 19.85 -7.67
CA GLU A 141 -16.65 20.63 -7.75
C GLU A 141 -15.55 19.84 -8.49
N ARG A 142 -15.46 18.52 -8.26
CA ARG A 142 -14.49 17.65 -8.93
C ARG A 142 -14.81 17.46 -10.40
N GLN A 143 -16.11 17.40 -10.72
CA GLN A 143 -16.54 17.35 -12.13
C GLN A 143 -16.17 18.65 -12.84
N ALA A 144 -16.47 19.80 -12.24
CA ALA A 144 -16.12 21.11 -12.79
C ALA A 144 -14.62 21.28 -13.03
N GLU A 145 -13.76 20.83 -12.09
CA GLU A 145 -12.30 20.86 -12.25
C GLU A 145 -11.83 19.99 -13.43
N ARG A 146 -12.40 18.79 -13.59
CA ARG A 146 -12.07 17.92 -14.73
C ARG A 146 -12.53 18.51 -16.06
N ASP A 147 -13.71 19.12 -16.09
CA ASP A 147 -14.24 19.77 -17.30
C ASP A 147 -13.40 21.02 -17.66
N ALA A 148 -13.02 21.82 -16.66
CA ALA A 148 -12.14 22.94 -16.84
C ALA A 148 -10.77 22.51 -17.42
N LEU A 149 -10.19 21.40 -16.91
CA LEU A 149 -8.95 20.87 -17.45
C LEU A 149 -9.11 20.42 -18.92
N ARG A 150 -10.21 19.71 -19.25
CA ARG A 150 -10.48 19.27 -20.63
C ARG A 150 -10.64 20.44 -21.61
N GLY A 151 -11.29 21.53 -21.17
CA GLY A 151 -11.51 22.74 -21.96
C GLY A 151 -10.34 23.72 -21.98
N SER A 152 -9.28 23.49 -21.19
CA SER A 152 -8.20 24.47 -20.99
C SER A 152 -7.26 24.66 -22.17
N GLY A 153 -7.26 23.75 -23.17
CA GLY A 153 -6.23 23.69 -24.22
C GLY A 153 -4.83 23.34 -23.72
N LEU A 154 -4.70 22.90 -22.45
CA LEU A 154 -3.41 22.55 -21.85
C LEU A 154 -2.83 21.29 -22.49
N ARG A 155 -3.69 20.38 -22.91
CA ARG A 155 -3.28 19.11 -23.55
C ARG A 155 -2.43 19.32 -24.80
N GLU A 156 -2.75 20.33 -25.58
CA GLU A 156 -2.07 20.70 -26.82
C GLU A 156 -0.84 21.58 -26.58
N ARG A 157 -0.91 22.48 -25.59
CA ARG A 157 0.18 23.42 -25.29
C ARG A 157 1.28 22.82 -24.42
N ASP A 158 0.91 21.99 -23.45
CA ASP A 158 1.82 21.34 -22.49
C ASP A 158 1.21 19.98 -22.05
N PRO A 159 1.46 18.91 -22.85
CA PRO A 159 0.93 17.57 -22.54
C PRO A 159 1.39 17.03 -21.18
N GLU A 160 2.59 17.39 -20.72
CA GLU A 160 3.14 16.91 -19.45
C GLU A 160 2.38 17.54 -18.28
N ALA A 161 2.22 18.85 -18.27
CA ALA A 161 1.43 19.56 -17.28
C ALA A 161 -0.04 19.08 -17.27
N TYR A 162 -0.62 18.80 -18.45
CA TYR A 162 -1.95 18.21 -18.55
C TYR A 162 -2.02 16.84 -17.87
N GLN A 163 -1.08 15.93 -18.16
CA GLN A 163 -1.04 14.60 -17.57
C GLN A 163 -0.85 14.66 -16.06
N ARG A 164 0.03 15.54 -15.58
CA ARG A 164 0.23 15.77 -14.15
C ARG A 164 -1.07 16.22 -13.48
N ARG A 165 -1.74 17.24 -14.03
CA ARG A 165 -3.00 17.73 -13.48
C ARG A 165 -4.12 16.70 -13.54
N ALA A 166 -4.20 15.92 -14.61
CA ALA A 166 -5.15 14.83 -14.73
C ALA A 166 -4.92 13.75 -13.67
N PHE A 167 -3.65 13.41 -13.39
CA PHE A 167 -3.29 12.51 -12.30
C PHE A 167 -3.73 13.06 -10.94
N GLU A 168 -3.37 14.31 -10.62
CA GLU A 168 -3.77 14.96 -9.36
C GLU A 168 -5.28 14.89 -9.14
N LEU A 169 -6.05 15.26 -10.16
CA LEU A 169 -7.52 15.18 -10.13
C LEU A 169 -8.05 13.74 -9.94
N SER A 170 -7.30 12.74 -10.41
CA SER A 170 -7.72 11.33 -10.31
C SER A 170 -7.53 10.73 -8.90
N VAL A 171 -6.68 11.33 -8.08
CA VAL A 171 -6.33 10.83 -6.74
C VAL A 171 -6.88 11.67 -5.59
N MET A 172 -7.52 12.81 -5.89
CA MET A 172 -8.01 13.75 -4.87
C MET A 172 -8.94 13.11 -3.82
N GLY A 173 -9.71 12.09 -4.20
CA GLY A 173 -10.61 11.38 -3.28
C GLY A 173 -9.91 10.64 -2.15
N TYR A 174 -8.62 10.39 -2.27
CA TYR A 174 -7.81 9.77 -1.22
C TYR A 174 -7.43 10.72 -0.09
N PHE A 175 -7.41 12.03 -0.33
CA PHE A 175 -6.90 13.01 0.61
C PHE A 175 -7.99 13.58 1.52
N LYS A 176 -7.62 13.89 2.76
CA LYS A 176 -8.45 14.70 3.66
C LYS A 176 -8.63 16.09 3.06
N ASN A 177 -7.52 16.72 2.65
CA ASN A 177 -7.53 17.95 1.88
C ASN A 177 -7.16 17.64 0.41
N PRO A 178 -8.11 17.72 -0.53
CA PRO A 178 -7.86 17.37 -1.93
C PRO A 178 -6.71 18.14 -2.60
N SER A 179 -6.37 19.35 -2.11
CA SER A 179 -5.25 20.13 -2.64
C SER A 179 -3.88 19.48 -2.37
N ASP A 180 -3.77 18.57 -1.40
CA ASP A 180 -2.52 17.84 -1.12
C ASP A 180 -2.16 16.82 -2.19
N ALA A 181 -3.07 16.51 -3.11
CA ALA A 181 -2.83 15.61 -4.25
C ALA A 181 -1.63 16.05 -5.12
N VAL A 182 -1.32 17.37 -5.17
CA VAL A 182 -0.16 17.90 -5.91
C VAL A 182 1.19 17.44 -5.34
N ARG A 183 1.21 16.99 -4.08
CA ARG A 183 2.41 16.53 -3.36
C ARG A 183 2.68 15.05 -3.57
N LEU A 184 1.71 14.30 -4.11
CA LEU A 184 1.90 12.87 -4.40
C LEU A 184 2.68 12.69 -5.70
N THR A 185 3.70 11.86 -5.66
CA THR A 185 4.45 11.48 -6.86
C THR A 185 3.52 10.73 -7.83
N PRO A 186 3.43 11.14 -9.10
CA PRO A 186 2.60 10.46 -10.08
C PRO A 186 3.01 9.01 -10.31
N PHE A 187 2.04 8.13 -10.38
CA PHE A 187 2.23 6.71 -10.66
C PHE A 187 1.16 6.19 -11.63
N ARG A 188 1.39 5.00 -12.16
CA ARG A 188 0.42 4.31 -13.00
C ARG A 188 0.04 2.98 -12.38
N VAL A 189 -1.20 2.56 -12.62
CA VAL A 189 -1.71 1.24 -12.21
C VAL A 189 -1.93 0.40 -13.45
N VAL A 190 -1.36 -0.79 -13.47
CA VAL A 190 -1.60 -1.78 -14.52
C VAL A 190 -2.94 -2.46 -14.27
N ALA A 191 -3.96 -2.06 -15.01
CA ALA A 191 -5.36 -2.50 -14.80
C ALA A 191 -5.52 -4.04 -14.81
N ARG A 192 -4.77 -4.75 -15.67
CA ARG A 192 -4.77 -6.23 -15.73
C ARG A 192 -4.38 -6.82 -14.37
N THR A 193 -3.30 -6.32 -13.76
CA THR A 193 -2.81 -6.79 -12.48
C THR A 193 -3.79 -6.45 -11.36
N GLN A 194 -4.27 -5.20 -11.35
CA GLN A 194 -5.26 -4.76 -10.37
C GLN A 194 -6.50 -5.65 -10.39
N LYS A 195 -7.07 -5.88 -11.59
CA LYS A 195 -8.24 -6.73 -11.75
C LYS A 195 -7.97 -8.17 -11.29
N ALA A 196 -6.86 -8.77 -11.72
CA ALA A 196 -6.54 -10.15 -11.39
C ALA A 196 -6.38 -10.38 -9.88
N VAL A 197 -5.77 -9.44 -9.16
CA VAL A 197 -5.62 -9.51 -7.71
C VAL A 197 -6.98 -9.47 -7.02
N TRP A 198 -7.82 -8.48 -7.34
CA TRP A 198 -9.13 -8.35 -6.68
C TRP A 198 -10.08 -9.48 -7.04
N ASP A 199 -10.08 -9.95 -8.28
CA ASP A 199 -10.88 -11.12 -8.70
C ASP A 199 -10.44 -12.39 -7.97
N SER A 200 -9.13 -12.58 -7.73
CA SER A 200 -8.62 -13.78 -7.07
C SER A 200 -8.93 -13.84 -5.57
N LEU A 201 -9.21 -12.70 -4.93
CA LEU A 201 -9.70 -12.67 -3.55
C LEU A 201 -11.16 -13.13 -3.44
N GLY A 202 -11.96 -12.91 -4.49
CA GLY A 202 -13.38 -13.28 -4.52
C GLY A 202 -14.22 -12.52 -3.48
N ASP A 203 -15.02 -13.23 -2.72
CA ASP A 203 -15.79 -12.73 -1.58
C ASP A 203 -15.02 -13.07 -0.29
N TRP A 204 -14.04 -12.23 0.04
CA TRP A 204 -13.15 -12.51 1.17
C TRP A 204 -13.64 -11.89 2.48
N ASP A 205 -13.39 -12.64 3.57
CA ASP A 205 -13.50 -12.18 4.94
C ASP A 205 -12.36 -12.83 5.76
N LEU A 206 -11.36 -12.03 6.09
CA LEU A 206 -10.16 -12.53 6.79
C LEU A 206 -10.30 -12.56 8.31
N ARG A 207 -11.43 -12.11 8.88
CA ARG A 207 -11.58 -11.99 10.35
C ARG A 207 -11.32 -13.29 11.09
N ARG A 208 -11.89 -14.38 10.60
CA ARG A 208 -11.73 -15.70 11.22
C ARG A 208 -10.29 -16.21 11.13
N ASP A 209 -9.69 -16.10 9.95
CA ASP A 209 -8.36 -16.64 9.68
C ASP A 209 -7.29 -15.86 10.43
N LEU A 210 -7.41 -14.52 10.49
CA LEU A 210 -6.56 -13.66 11.31
C LEU A 210 -6.65 -14.04 12.78
N GLY A 211 -7.86 -14.22 13.33
CA GLY A 211 -8.07 -14.63 14.71
C GLY A 211 -7.41 -15.98 15.02
N ALA A 212 -7.59 -16.98 14.15
CA ALA A 212 -7.00 -18.31 14.31
C ALA A 212 -5.45 -18.28 14.23
N THR A 213 -4.89 -17.43 13.38
CA THR A 213 -3.45 -17.32 13.17
C THR A 213 -2.79 -16.57 14.33
N PHE A 214 -3.27 -15.36 14.63
CA PHE A 214 -2.64 -14.50 15.64
C PHE A 214 -2.85 -14.95 17.08
N SER A 215 -3.84 -15.82 17.37
CA SER A 215 -3.98 -16.46 18.69
C SER A 215 -2.88 -17.48 19.00
N ARG A 216 -2.16 -17.98 18.00
CA ARG A 216 -1.13 -19.04 18.12
C ARG A 216 0.30 -18.52 18.06
N LEU A 217 0.47 -17.29 17.62
CA LEU A 217 1.78 -16.66 17.52
C LEU A 217 2.05 -15.82 18.78
N PRO A 218 3.32 -15.78 19.29
CA PRO A 218 3.73 -14.60 20.02
C PRO A 218 3.48 -13.43 19.05
N ALA A 219 2.53 -12.58 19.40
CA ALA A 219 2.11 -11.49 18.52
C ALA A 219 3.34 -10.79 17.93
N PRO A 220 3.62 -10.86 16.62
CA PRO A 220 4.62 -9.99 16.06
C PRO A 220 4.19 -8.60 16.47
N GLY A 221 5.10 -7.80 17.02
CA GLY A 221 4.75 -6.41 17.27
C GLY A 221 4.07 -5.90 16.00
N SER A 222 2.79 -5.56 16.08
CA SER A 222 2.05 -5.04 14.93
C SER A 222 1.55 -3.65 15.23
N ARG A 223 1.68 -2.75 14.26
CA ARG A 223 1.20 -1.36 14.37
C ARG A 223 0.42 -0.99 13.13
N ILE A 224 -0.68 -0.28 13.31
CA ILE A 224 -1.55 0.20 12.24
C ILE A 224 -1.59 1.72 12.30
N LEU A 225 -1.28 2.39 11.20
CA LEU A 225 -1.52 3.81 11.01
C LEU A 225 -2.71 3.96 10.05
N HIS A 226 -3.74 4.72 10.44
CA HIS A 226 -4.91 4.92 9.60
C HIS A 226 -5.40 6.37 9.66
N GLY A 227 -5.66 6.96 8.49
CA GLY A 227 -6.17 8.32 8.40
C GLY A 227 -7.63 8.41 8.87
N THR A 228 -7.95 9.38 9.74
CA THR A 228 -9.32 9.58 10.24
C THR A 228 -10.32 9.99 9.17
N SER A 229 -9.82 10.47 8.03
CA SER A 229 -10.57 10.85 6.83
C SER A 229 -10.29 9.95 5.63
N ASP A 230 -9.70 8.76 5.84
CA ASP A 230 -9.47 7.77 4.78
C ASP A 230 -10.82 7.32 4.19
N PRO A 231 -10.96 7.21 2.84
CA PRO A 231 -12.15 6.59 2.27
C PRO A 231 -12.25 5.08 2.58
N ILE A 232 -11.15 4.40 2.93
CA ILE A 232 -11.21 3.05 3.50
C ILE A 232 -11.76 3.15 4.93
N PRO A 233 -12.83 2.44 5.28
CA PRO A 233 -13.42 2.54 6.61
C PRO A 233 -12.43 2.18 7.72
N ILE A 234 -12.20 3.10 8.67
CA ILE A 234 -11.34 2.83 9.84
C ILE A 234 -11.85 1.64 10.68
N ALA A 235 -13.11 1.25 10.50
CA ALA A 235 -13.69 0.05 11.10
C ALA A 235 -12.89 -1.21 10.75
N SER A 236 -12.42 -1.33 9.51
CA SER A 236 -11.54 -2.43 9.08
C SER A 236 -10.25 -2.48 9.90
N SER A 237 -9.58 -1.33 10.09
CA SER A 237 -8.34 -1.26 10.90
C SER A 237 -8.60 -1.48 12.40
N ARG A 238 -9.73 -1.02 12.93
CA ARG A 238 -10.13 -1.34 14.31
C ARG A 238 -10.35 -2.83 14.51
N GLU A 239 -10.94 -3.49 13.54
CA GLU A 239 -11.16 -4.93 13.60
C GLU A 239 -9.84 -5.72 13.49
N ILE A 240 -8.90 -5.29 12.61
CA ILE A 240 -7.54 -5.85 12.59
C ILE A 240 -6.90 -5.70 13.98
N SER A 241 -6.93 -4.48 14.56
CA SER A 241 -6.38 -4.21 15.90
C SER A 241 -7.00 -5.11 16.97
N ARG A 242 -8.33 -5.24 16.97
CA ARG A 242 -9.05 -6.09 17.94
C ARG A 242 -8.66 -7.57 17.84
N ILE A 243 -8.48 -8.07 16.62
CA ILE A 243 -8.18 -9.48 16.37
C ILE A 243 -6.70 -9.80 16.66
N THR A 244 -5.79 -8.92 16.24
CA THR A 244 -4.35 -9.18 16.24
C THR A 244 -3.63 -8.61 17.45
N GLY A 245 -4.29 -7.74 18.23
CA GLY A 245 -3.63 -6.96 19.29
C GLY A 245 -2.73 -5.83 18.77
N ALA A 246 -2.77 -5.53 17.46
CA ALA A 246 -1.99 -4.44 16.87
C ALA A 246 -2.38 -3.09 17.45
N GLU A 247 -1.38 -2.25 17.75
CA GLU A 247 -1.62 -0.86 18.15
C GLU A 247 -2.15 -0.05 16.96
N LEU A 248 -3.35 0.52 17.08
CA LEU A 248 -3.93 1.41 16.07
C LEU A 248 -3.66 2.88 16.43
N ILE A 249 -2.96 3.57 15.55
CA ILE A 249 -2.67 5.01 15.64
C ILE A 249 -3.50 5.74 14.58
N PRO A 250 -4.58 6.43 14.97
CA PRO A 250 -5.31 7.29 14.05
C PRO A 250 -4.49 8.56 13.74
N LEU A 251 -4.39 8.91 12.46
CA LEU A 251 -3.69 10.11 11.99
C LEU A 251 -4.71 11.10 11.40
N ASP A 252 -4.46 12.39 11.56
CA ASP A 252 -5.33 13.44 11.01
C ASP A 252 -5.10 13.64 9.50
N SER A 253 -5.36 12.59 8.73
CA SER A 253 -5.13 12.50 7.28
C SER A 253 -6.24 11.72 6.57
N GLY A 254 -6.17 11.70 5.25
CA GLY A 254 -6.85 10.73 4.40
C GLY A 254 -6.03 9.45 4.25
N HIS A 255 -6.07 8.88 3.03
CA HIS A 255 -5.39 7.64 2.69
C HIS A 255 -3.87 7.74 2.59
N CYS A 256 -3.32 8.96 2.40
CA CYS A 256 -1.91 9.19 2.15
C CYS A 256 -1.20 9.88 3.35
N PRO A 257 -1.15 9.27 4.56
CA PRO A 257 -0.58 9.91 5.75
C PRO A 257 0.89 10.29 5.56
N HIS A 258 1.66 9.55 4.76
CA HIS A 258 3.05 9.86 4.43
C HIS A 258 3.20 11.20 3.68
N VAL A 259 2.17 11.64 2.93
CA VAL A 259 2.13 12.92 2.22
C VAL A 259 1.49 14.02 3.08
N GLU A 260 0.38 13.71 3.74
CA GLU A 260 -0.47 14.68 4.42
C GLU A 260 0.10 15.12 5.78
N VAL A 261 0.60 14.14 6.56
CA VAL A 261 1.13 14.33 7.93
C VAL A 261 2.48 13.63 8.11
N THR A 262 3.42 13.91 7.21
CA THR A 262 4.73 13.24 7.09
C THR A 262 5.46 13.12 8.43
N SER A 263 5.48 14.17 9.26
CA SER A 263 6.18 14.16 10.55
C SER A 263 5.59 13.16 11.54
N ASP A 264 4.25 13.10 11.64
CA ASP A 264 3.55 12.17 12.53
C ASP A 264 3.67 10.73 12.01
N PHE A 265 3.58 10.55 10.69
CA PHE A 265 3.82 9.27 10.02
C PHE A 265 5.22 8.72 10.34
N VAL A 266 6.27 9.54 10.15
CA VAL A 266 7.66 9.13 10.42
C VAL A 266 7.85 8.82 11.90
N ARG A 267 7.38 9.69 12.80
CA ARG A 267 7.50 9.48 14.25
C ARG A 267 6.87 8.15 14.67
N ALA A 268 5.64 7.89 14.26
CA ALA A 268 4.91 6.68 14.63
C ALA A 268 5.60 5.40 14.13
N LEU A 269 6.25 5.43 12.98
CA LEU A 269 6.99 4.27 12.46
C LEU A 269 8.39 4.15 13.06
N ASP A 270 9.05 5.27 13.35
CA ASP A 270 10.37 5.27 13.99
C ASP A 270 10.36 4.66 15.40
N GLU A 271 9.27 4.82 16.13
CA GLU A 271 9.07 4.22 17.46
C GLU A 271 8.82 2.71 17.40
N PHE A 272 8.46 2.19 16.24
CA PHE A 272 8.03 0.80 16.05
C PHE A 272 9.03 -0.05 15.26
N LEU A 273 9.55 0.47 14.16
CA LEU A 273 10.45 -0.27 13.28
C LEU A 273 11.85 -0.40 13.94
N PRO A 274 12.54 -1.56 13.76
CA PRO A 274 13.84 -1.78 14.37
C PRO A 274 14.86 -0.76 13.86
N ARG A 275 15.81 -0.41 14.71
CA ARG A 275 16.97 0.45 14.42
C ARG A 275 18.26 -0.20 14.88
N ALA A 276 19.39 0.16 14.18
CA ALA A 276 20.74 -0.13 14.63
C ALA A 276 21.10 0.70 15.88
#